data_5e86255a77fd58cd224cfb3d76c6286b
#
_entry.id   5e86255a77fd58cd224cfb3d76c6286b
#
_cell.length_a   1.000
_cell.length_b   1.000
_cell.length_c   1.000
_cell.angle_alpha   90.00
_cell.angle_beta   90.00
_cell.angle_gamma   90.00
#
_symmetry.space_group_name_H-M   'P 1'
#
loop_
_entity.id
_entity.type
_entity.pdbx_description
1 polymer ?
#
loop_
_entity_poly.entity_id
_entity_poly.type
_entity_poly.pdbx_seq_one_letter_code
_entity_poly.pdbx_strand_id
1 'polypeptide(L)'
;MSIFSRLPLLAFGLMLASPSWASDPIPVTATFSLLGDLVKQVGGDKVKVSTLVGPDGDAHVYQPTPQDVQALSKARVLVSNGLGFEGWLERLDQASGFKGVKVVASTGVKARHLAEEGHDEEGHHEEAHHHHGSQDPHAWN
;
A
#
# COMPACT_ATOMS: atom_id res chain seq x y z
N MET A 1 -15.90 1.24 -83.38
CA MET A 1 -16.62 1.82 -82.14
C MET A 1 -16.11 1.04 -80.96
N SER A 2 -15.20 1.63 -80.20
CA SER A 2 -14.51 1.03 -79.02
C SER A 2 -15.14 1.49 -77.74
N ILE A 3 -15.74 0.58 -77.00
CA ILE A 3 -16.32 0.88 -75.69
C ILE A 3 -15.29 0.46 -74.65
N PHE A 4 -14.54 1.42 -74.11
CA PHE A 4 -13.65 1.25 -72.95
C PHE A 4 -14.50 1.23 -71.67
N SER A 5 -14.66 -0.01 -71.09
CA SER A 5 -15.22 -0.20 -69.79
C SER A 5 -14.18 0.17 -68.72
N ARG A 6 -14.40 1.26 -67.99
CA ARG A 6 -13.57 1.66 -66.87
C ARG A 6 -14.07 0.93 -65.59
N LEU A 7 -13.29 -0.03 -65.15
CA LEU A 7 -13.52 -0.72 -63.88
C LEU A 7 -12.91 0.11 -62.73
N PRO A 8 -13.68 0.55 -61.68
CA PRO A 8 -13.10 1.23 -60.55
C PRO A 8 -12.45 0.19 -59.63
N LEU A 9 -11.15 0.34 -59.39
CA LEU A 9 -10.38 -0.41 -58.40
C LEU A 9 -10.78 0.09 -56.99
N LEU A 10 -11.66 -0.67 -56.33
CA LEU A 10 -11.98 -0.49 -54.92
C LEU A 10 -10.79 -0.99 -54.10
N ALA A 11 -9.92 -0.08 -53.67
CA ALA A 11 -8.87 -0.37 -52.70
C ALA A 11 -9.50 -0.58 -51.32
N PHE A 12 -9.74 -1.84 -50.98
CA PHE A 12 -10.21 -2.25 -49.64
C PHE A 12 -9.02 -2.16 -48.70
N GLY A 13 -8.90 -1.01 -47.99
CA GLY A 13 -7.90 -0.79 -46.95
C GLY A 13 -8.16 -1.70 -45.74
N LEU A 14 -7.44 -2.81 -45.65
CA LEU A 14 -7.45 -3.70 -44.49
C LEU A 14 -6.77 -2.97 -43.30
N MET A 15 -7.58 -2.32 -42.44
CA MET A 15 -7.10 -1.81 -41.17
C MET A 15 -6.65 -2.99 -40.30
N LEU A 16 -5.36 -3.18 -40.16
CA LEU A 16 -4.75 -4.10 -39.20
C LEU A 16 -4.97 -3.52 -37.81
N ALA A 17 -6.08 -3.89 -37.16
CA ALA A 17 -6.29 -3.68 -35.74
C ALA A 17 -5.26 -4.53 -35.01
N SER A 18 -4.18 -3.90 -34.53
CA SER A 18 -3.20 -4.57 -33.66
C SER A 18 -3.90 -4.97 -32.36
N PRO A 19 -3.87 -6.24 -31.95
CA PRO A 19 -4.43 -6.65 -30.66
C PRO A 19 -3.63 -5.93 -29.58
N SER A 20 -4.30 -5.03 -28.84
CA SER A 20 -3.75 -4.45 -27.64
C SER A 20 -3.72 -5.54 -26.58
N TRP A 21 -2.57 -6.10 -26.31
CA TRP A 21 -2.36 -7.05 -25.22
C TRP A 21 -2.42 -6.26 -23.92
N ALA A 22 -3.61 -6.10 -23.38
CA ALA A 22 -3.79 -5.59 -22.03
C ALA A 22 -3.19 -6.66 -21.08
N SER A 23 -2.04 -6.36 -20.49
CA SER A 23 -1.47 -7.21 -19.44
C SER A 23 -2.40 -7.20 -18.23
N ASP A 24 -2.61 -8.36 -17.59
CA ASP A 24 -3.42 -8.44 -16.38
C ASP A 24 -2.92 -7.47 -15.31
N PRO A 25 -3.83 -6.78 -14.59
CA PRO A 25 -3.45 -5.87 -13.54
C PRO A 25 -2.63 -6.57 -12.45
N ILE A 26 -1.59 -5.90 -11.96
CA ILE A 26 -0.72 -6.41 -10.90
C ILE A 26 -1.52 -6.48 -9.59
N PRO A 27 -1.66 -7.65 -8.94
CA PRO A 27 -2.32 -7.75 -7.64
C PRO A 27 -1.43 -7.11 -6.56
N VAL A 28 -1.97 -6.07 -5.91
CA VAL A 28 -1.34 -5.32 -4.84
C VAL A 28 -2.17 -5.44 -3.58
N THR A 29 -1.53 -5.73 -2.46
CA THR A 29 -2.14 -5.65 -1.13
C THR A 29 -1.57 -4.45 -0.40
N ALA A 30 -2.44 -3.53 0.03
CA ALA A 30 -2.09 -2.42 0.91
C ALA A 30 -2.56 -2.71 2.33
N THR A 31 -1.81 -2.30 3.34
CA THR A 31 -2.14 -2.59 4.74
C THR A 31 -3.42 -1.91 5.19
N PHE A 32 -3.73 -0.70 4.71
CA PHE A 32 -4.98 0.00 5.03
C PHE A 32 -5.47 0.88 3.86
N SER A 33 -6.70 1.35 3.99
CA SER A 33 -7.47 2.00 2.92
C SER A 33 -6.79 3.21 2.30
N LEU A 34 -6.19 4.10 3.09
CA LEU A 34 -5.50 5.29 2.58
C LEU A 34 -4.33 4.91 1.64
N LEU A 35 -3.52 3.94 2.02
CA LEU A 35 -2.45 3.43 1.15
C LEU A 35 -3.03 2.77 -0.10
N GLY A 36 -4.14 2.04 0.05
CA GLY A 36 -4.84 1.44 -1.08
C GLY A 36 -5.29 2.47 -2.11
N ASP A 37 -5.82 3.60 -1.66
CA ASP A 37 -6.25 4.69 -2.53
C ASP A 37 -5.07 5.38 -3.22
N LEU A 38 -3.97 5.60 -2.52
CA LEU A 38 -2.74 6.11 -3.13
C LEU A 38 -2.21 5.18 -4.21
N VAL A 39 -2.19 3.87 -3.95
CA VAL A 39 -1.76 2.87 -4.93
C VAL A 39 -2.66 2.87 -6.16
N LYS A 40 -3.98 2.99 -5.99
CA LYS A 40 -4.93 3.11 -7.11
C LYS A 40 -4.69 4.36 -7.93
N GLN A 41 -4.46 5.50 -7.29
CA GLN A 41 -4.21 6.77 -7.98
C GLN A 41 -2.91 6.73 -8.81
N VAL A 42 -1.88 6.08 -8.30
CA VAL A 42 -0.58 5.95 -9.00
C VAL A 42 -0.62 4.87 -10.07
N GLY A 43 -1.21 3.72 -9.76
CA GLY A 43 -1.19 2.54 -10.62
C GLY A 43 -2.29 2.49 -11.68
N GLY A 44 -3.41 3.20 -11.48
CA GLY A 44 -4.57 3.20 -12.38
C GLY A 44 -5.02 1.80 -12.73
N ASP A 45 -5.26 1.56 -14.02
CA ASP A 45 -5.70 0.27 -14.56
C ASP A 45 -4.62 -0.83 -14.53
N LYS A 46 -3.38 -0.48 -14.17
CA LYS A 46 -2.27 -1.43 -14.12
C LYS A 46 -2.21 -2.25 -12.83
N VAL A 47 -3.02 -1.89 -11.83
CA VAL A 47 -3.02 -2.53 -10.52
C VAL A 47 -4.42 -2.99 -10.11
N LYS A 48 -4.49 -4.13 -9.43
CA LYS A 48 -5.67 -4.61 -8.73
C LYS A 48 -5.38 -4.56 -7.24
N VAL A 49 -5.93 -3.55 -6.56
CA VAL A 49 -5.64 -3.26 -5.16
C VAL A 49 -6.66 -3.92 -4.23
N SER A 50 -6.18 -4.61 -3.21
CA SER A 50 -6.93 -5.02 -2.03
C SER A 50 -6.33 -4.37 -0.79
N THR A 51 -7.18 -4.07 0.22
CA THR A 51 -6.76 -3.53 1.50
C THR A 51 -7.08 -4.50 2.62
N LEU A 52 -6.19 -4.61 3.60
CA LEU A 52 -6.40 -5.49 4.77
C LEU A 52 -7.30 -4.78 5.79
N VAL A 53 -6.98 -3.55 6.13
CA VAL A 53 -7.78 -2.74 7.05
C VAL A 53 -8.61 -1.74 6.25
N GLY A 54 -9.93 -1.80 6.43
CA GLY A 54 -10.88 -0.89 5.77
C GLY A 54 -10.84 0.53 6.34
N PRO A 55 -11.65 1.46 5.76
CA PRO A 55 -11.64 2.87 6.15
C PRO A 55 -12.03 3.12 7.61
N ASP A 56 -12.85 2.25 8.19
CA ASP A 56 -13.34 2.37 9.58
C ASP A 56 -12.53 1.51 10.57
N GLY A 57 -11.45 0.88 10.11
CA GLY A 57 -10.62 -0.01 10.92
C GLY A 57 -9.39 0.70 11.47
N ASP A 58 -8.98 0.31 12.68
CA ASP A 58 -7.73 0.75 13.28
C ASP A 58 -6.58 -0.16 12.88
N ALA A 59 -5.65 0.38 12.09
CA ALA A 59 -4.51 -0.38 11.58
C ALA A 59 -3.44 -0.68 12.65
N HIS A 60 -3.43 0.02 13.80
CA HIS A 60 -2.47 -0.24 14.88
C HIS A 60 -2.78 -1.53 15.64
N VAL A 61 -4.07 -1.78 15.88
CA VAL A 61 -4.54 -2.89 16.72
C VAL A 61 -5.19 -4.01 15.90
N TYR A 62 -5.06 -3.95 14.58
CA TYR A 62 -5.66 -4.91 13.68
C TYR A 62 -5.16 -6.33 13.93
N GLN A 63 -6.07 -7.29 13.88
CA GLN A 63 -5.76 -8.71 13.96
C GLN A 63 -6.02 -9.38 12.62
N PRO A 64 -4.97 -9.81 11.90
CA PRO A 64 -5.12 -10.46 10.61
C PRO A 64 -5.94 -11.75 10.69
N THR A 65 -6.79 -11.91 9.68
CA THR A 65 -7.65 -13.08 9.51
C THR A 65 -7.03 -14.10 8.54
N PRO A 66 -7.53 -15.35 8.49
CA PRO A 66 -7.12 -16.30 7.46
C PRO A 66 -7.37 -15.83 6.02
N GLN A 67 -8.34 -14.93 5.81
CA GLN A 67 -8.59 -14.33 4.51
C GLN A 67 -7.47 -13.35 4.10
N ASP A 68 -6.91 -12.63 5.07
CA ASP A 68 -5.78 -11.73 4.84
C ASP A 68 -4.52 -12.50 4.46
N VAL A 69 -4.29 -13.63 5.12
CA VAL A 69 -3.22 -14.57 4.76
C VAL A 69 -3.35 -15.01 3.29
N GLN A 70 -4.57 -15.37 2.87
CA GLN A 70 -4.82 -15.76 1.48
C GLN A 70 -4.69 -14.58 0.50
N ALA A 71 -5.14 -13.40 0.89
CA ALA A 71 -5.03 -12.20 0.06
C ALA A 71 -3.56 -11.84 -0.18
N LEU A 72 -2.77 -11.83 0.89
CA LEU A 72 -1.34 -11.52 0.80
C LEU A 72 -0.55 -12.58 0.03
N SER A 73 -0.85 -13.87 0.22
CA SER A 73 -0.17 -14.96 -0.51
C SER A 73 -0.32 -14.86 -2.03
N LYS A 74 -1.40 -14.25 -2.52
CA LYS A 74 -1.70 -14.07 -3.95
C LYS A 74 -1.20 -12.74 -4.51
N ALA A 75 -0.78 -11.83 -3.64
CA ALA A 75 -0.28 -10.52 -4.05
C ALA A 75 1.11 -10.62 -4.68
N ARG A 76 1.42 -9.70 -5.59
CA ARG A 76 2.76 -9.50 -6.13
C ARG A 76 3.49 -8.33 -5.47
N VAL A 77 2.73 -7.40 -4.89
CA VAL A 77 3.25 -6.24 -4.18
C VAL A 77 2.50 -6.08 -2.87
N LEU A 78 3.22 -5.85 -1.79
CA LEU A 78 2.72 -5.43 -0.49
C LEU A 78 3.14 -3.99 -0.24
N VAL A 79 2.17 -3.12 0.08
CA VAL A 79 2.43 -1.73 0.43
C VAL A 79 2.05 -1.51 1.89
N SER A 80 3.00 -1.07 2.70
CA SER A 80 2.83 -0.77 4.12
C SER A 80 3.28 0.65 4.46
N ASN A 81 2.85 1.17 5.59
CA ASN A 81 3.30 2.48 6.07
C ASN A 81 4.74 2.43 6.57
N GLY A 82 5.08 1.45 7.38
CA GLY A 82 6.35 1.38 8.08
C GLY A 82 6.36 2.18 9.39
N LEU A 83 7.54 2.48 9.92
CA LEU A 83 7.76 3.20 11.18
C LEU A 83 7.08 2.53 12.39
N GLY A 84 6.90 1.22 12.35
CA GLY A 84 6.24 0.47 13.44
C GLY A 84 4.71 0.58 13.46
N PHE A 85 4.09 1.23 12.47
CA PHE A 85 2.65 1.46 12.42
C PHE A 85 1.85 0.16 12.40
N GLU A 86 2.30 -0.84 11.64
CA GLU A 86 1.63 -2.15 11.51
C GLU A 86 2.39 -3.23 12.29
N GLY A 87 2.30 -3.23 13.61
CA GLY A 87 3.01 -4.20 14.48
C GLY A 87 2.62 -5.67 14.23
N TRP A 88 1.50 -5.93 13.60
CA TRP A 88 0.99 -7.25 13.24
C TRP A 88 1.52 -7.77 11.89
N LEU A 89 2.08 -6.90 11.04
CA LEU A 89 2.39 -7.22 9.64
C LEU A 89 3.42 -8.33 9.49
N GLU A 90 4.43 -8.37 10.35
CA GLU A 90 5.48 -9.39 10.28
C GLU A 90 4.90 -10.80 10.47
N ARG A 91 3.97 -10.97 11.40
CA ARG A 91 3.30 -12.26 11.63
C ARG A 91 2.46 -12.68 10.43
N LEU A 92 1.75 -11.73 9.82
CA LEU A 92 0.96 -11.98 8.61
C LEU A 92 1.85 -12.36 7.43
N ASP A 93 2.95 -11.66 7.24
CA ASP A 93 3.92 -11.92 6.19
C ASP A 93 4.48 -13.34 6.28
N GLN A 94 4.91 -13.75 7.47
CA GLN A 94 5.39 -15.11 7.74
C GLN A 94 4.30 -16.17 7.49
N ALA A 95 3.08 -15.94 7.97
CA ALA A 95 1.96 -16.85 7.81
C ALA A 95 1.53 -17.02 6.35
N SER A 96 1.59 -15.94 5.56
CA SER A 96 1.19 -15.95 4.14
C SER A 96 2.24 -16.58 3.22
N GLY A 97 3.49 -16.66 3.66
CA GLY A 97 4.61 -17.07 2.81
C GLY A 97 4.85 -16.13 1.62
N PHE A 98 4.50 -14.86 1.76
CA PHE A 98 4.60 -13.86 0.70
C PHE A 98 6.02 -13.77 0.10
N LYS A 99 6.12 -13.76 -1.23
CA LYS A 99 7.39 -13.73 -1.98
C LYS A 99 7.49 -12.53 -2.93
N GLY A 100 6.50 -11.64 -2.90
CA GLY A 100 6.45 -10.48 -3.77
C GLY A 100 7.35 -9.33 -3.31
N VAL A 101 7.14 -8.18 -3.92
CA VAL A 101 7.87 -6.95 -3.62
C VAL A 101 7.22 -6.25 -2.42
N LYS A 102 8.03 -5.83 -1.44
CA LYS A 102 7.59 -5.03 -0.30
C LYS A 102 7.94 -3.56 -0.54
N VAL A 103 6.95 -2.70 -0.42
CA VAL A 103 7.09 -1.25 -0.53
C VAL A 103 6.68 -0.64 0.80
N VAL A 104 7.58 0.12 1.41
CA VAL A 104 7.33 0.87 2.64
C VAL A 104 7.12 2.33 2.27
N ALA A 105 5.91 2.85 2.45
CA ALA A 105 5.52 4.18 2.00
C ALA A 105 6.29 5.30 2.70
N SER A 106 6.70 5.10 3.95
CA SER A 106 7.48 6.08 4.72
C SER A 106 8.99 6.06 4.40
N THR A 107 9.44 5.25 3.44
CA THR A 107 10.85 5.22 3.06
C THR A 107 11.33 6.59 2.59
N GLY A 108 12.38 7.11 3.22
CA GLY A 108 12.92 8.44 2.92
C GLY A 108 12.23 9.60 3.66
N VAL A 109 11.16 9.33 4.41
CA VAL A 109 10.53 10.33 5.27
C VAL A 109 11.33 10.48 6.56
N LYS A 110 11.71 11.72 6.90
CA LYS A 110 12.33 12.02 8.18
C LYS A 110 11.23 12.14 9.23
N ALA A 111 11.13 11.14 10.11
CA ALA A 111 10.19 11.16 11.22
C ALA A 111 10.47 12.40 12.12
N ARG A 112 9.41 13.11 12.50
CA ARG A 112 9.51 14.20 13.46
C ARG A 112 9.33 13.59 14.85
N HIS A 113 10.29 13.81 15.73
CA HIS A 113 10.10 13.58 17.15
C HIS A 113 9.36 14.79 17.68
N LEU A 114 8.20 14.60 18.30
CA LEU A 114 7.58 15.62 19.12
C LEU A 114 8.50 15.77 20.34
N ALA A 115 9.15 16.92 20.47
CA ALA A 115 9.80 17.28 21.72
C ALA A 115 8.68 17.39 22.75
N GLU A 116 8.75 16.63 23.83
CA GLU A 116 7.95 16.90 25.02
C GLU A 116 8.30 18.31 25.44
N GLU A 117 7.35 19.25 25.31
CA GLU A 117 7.47 20.56 25.93
C GLU A 117 7.43 20.31 27.44
N GLY A 118 8.63 20.33 28.06
CA GLY A 118 8.77 20.23 29.49
C GLY A 118 8.02 21.37 30.13
N HIS A 119 7.00 21.03 30.88
CA HIS A 119 6.47 21.95 31.89
C HIS A 119 7.54 22.13 32.98
N ASP A 120 8.29 23.23 32.89
CA ASP A 120 9.08 23.73 33.98
C ASP A 120 8.11 24.25 35.06
N GLU A 121 7.67 23.36 35.96
CA GLU A 121 7.17 23.77 37.27
C GLU A 121 8.32 23.69 38.26
N GLU A 122 8.86 24.87 38.61
CA GLU A 122 9.70 25.03 39.78
C GLU A 122 8.93 24.65 41.04
N GLY A 123 9.43 23.66 41.77
CA GLY A 123 8.87 23.30 43.06
C GLY A 123 9.68 22.18 43.72
N HIS A 124 10.57 22.60 44.63
CA HIS A 124 11.35 21.77 45.54
C HIS A 124 10.59 20.56 46.11
N HIS A 125 11.20 19.36 46.12
CA HIS A 125 11.59 18.60 47.32
C HIS A 125 12.28 17.29 46.92
N GLU A 126 13.41 17.04 47.61
CA GLU A 126 14.17 15.79 47.60
C GLU A 126 13.33 14.61 48.05
N GLU A 127 13.42 13.50 47.33
CA GLU A 127 13.52 12.14 47.87
C GLU A 127 13.79 11.17 46.70
N ALA A 128 14.80 10.34 46.89
CA ALA A 128 15.26 9.37 45.93
C ALA A 128 14.32 8.16 45.87
N HIS A 129 13.79 7.89 44.68
CA HIS A 129 13.31 6.54 44.33
C HIS A 129 13.60 6.20 42.87
N HIS A 130 14.33 5.12 42.71
CA HIS A 130 14.62 4.47 41.42
C HIS A 130 13.31 4.08 40.74
N HIS A 131 13.03 4.61 39.56
CA HIS A 131 12.04 4.05 38.68
C HIS A 131 12.64 3.73 37.32
N HIS A 132 12.51 2.45 36.95
CA HIS A 132 12.77 1.93 35.62
C HIS A 132 11.88 2.67 34.60
N GLY A 133 12.50 3.28 33.61
CA GLY A 133 11.79 3.90 32.51
C GLY A 133 11.05 2.85 31.68
N SER A 134 9.73 2.87 31.74
CA SER A 134 8.89 2.21 30.76
C SER A 134 8.74 3.14 29.57
N GLN A 135 9.13 2.69 28.40
CA GLN A 135 8.86 3.38 27.15
C GLN A 135 7.34 3.38 26.93
N ASP A 136 6.74 4.55 26.84
CA ASP A 136 5.31 4.70 26.54
C ASP A 136 5.07 4.41 25.06
N PRO A 137 4.28 3.36 24.70
CA PRO A 137 3.96 3.04 23.32
C PRO A 137 2.92 3.97 22.68
N HIS A 138 2.38 4.96 23.41
CA HIS A 138 1.29 5.83 22.95
C HIS A 138 1.72 7.22 22.48
N ALA A 139 2.99 7.44 22.21
CA ALA A 139 3.51 8.73 21.74
C ALA A 139 3.01 9.17 20.33
N TRP A 140 1.92 8.60 19.81
CA TRP A 140 1.44 8.78 18.45
C TRP A 140 0.07 9.45 18.29
N ASN A 141 -0.50 10.02 19.37
CA ASN A 141 -1.76 10.77 19.27
C ASN A 141 -1.51 12.26 19.08
#